data_64b39dac1e2aa9f0b0c6aff96b713758
#
_entry.id   64b39dac1e2aa9f0b0c6aff96b713758
#
_cell.length_a   1.000
_cell.length_b   1.000
_cell.length_c   1.000
_cell.angle_alpha   90.00
_cell.angle_beta   90.00
_cell.angle_gamma   90.00
#
_symmetry.space_group_name_H-M   'P 1'
#
loop_
_entity.id
_entity.type
_entity.pdbx_description
1 polymer ?
#
loop_
_entity_poly.entity_id
_entity_poly.type
_entity_poly.pdbx_seq_one_letter_code
_entity_poly.pdbx_strand_id
1 'polypeptide(L)'
;MCRGDDFRPDYKKAAAVRSSLSAAVLGLSATVTERVYDDVVACLHLDKPGDVVVKACSPDRPNICIEVHNSGTSFETELAWLLDVVVDKHVDCPKTVIFVRAINTASDIFGWMMARLKEKVYASDGQRLVSMYHAHISEDLQQQTLNEFRKTDSVLRVVVSTVAFGMGVEIPDIRLIIHWGKVSSLMTYWQEVGRAGRDGKSARAIWYAKAVSGEDKEVLEQLKASTACLRQVILRGFRIHDHTPDFMNDHKPCSGKPKCSLCACAMCKCCSFCRQQCTCRNTNEE
;
A
#
# COMPACT_ATOMS: atom_id res chain seq x y z
N MET A 1 1.10 9.02 -21.65
CA MET A 1 0.23 7.85 -21.95
C MET A 1 -0.69 7.62 -20.75
N CYS A 2 -1.99 7.82 -20.91
CA CYS A 2 -2.95 7.56 -19.84
C CYS A 2 -2.89 6.08 -19.45
N ARG A 3 -2.86 5.76 -18.15
CA ARG A 3 -2.83 4.39 -17.60
C ARG A 3 -4.01 3.50 -18.03
N GLY A 4 -4.94 4.03 -18.82
CA GLY A 4 -6.05 3.31 -19.43
C GLY A 4 -5.67 2.44 -20.62
N ASP A 5 -4.43 2.56 -21.14
CA ASP A 5 -4.06 1.89 -22.38
C ASP A 5 -4.15 0.38 -22.32
N ASP A 6 -3.77 -0.22 -21.18
CA ASP A 6 -3.74 -1.66 -21.00
C ASP A 6 -4.95 -2.21 -20.25
N PHE A 7 -5.58 -1.41 -19.37
CA PHE A 7 -6.64 -1.90 -18.48
C PHE A 7 -8.04 -1.47 -18.88
N ARG A 8 -8.21 -0.24 -19.39
CA ARG A 8 -9.50 0.30 -19.85
C ARG A 8 -9.31 1.26 -21.03
N PRO A 9 -9.08 0.75 -22.24
CA PRO A 9 -8.83 1.58 -23.42
C PRO A 9 -9.96 2.56 -23.73
N ASP A 10 -11.19 2.26 -23.28
CA ASP A 10 -12.34 3.12 -23.49
C ASP A 10 -12.27 4.46 -22.75
N TYR A 11 -11.46 4.58 -21.68
CA TYR A 11 -11.25 5.89 -21.04
C TYR A 11 -10.58 6.92 -21.98
N LYS A 12 -9.81 6.49 -22.98
CA LYS A 12 -9.29 7.37 -24.02
C LYS A 12 -10.38 8.00 -24.87
N LYS A 13 -11.52 7.32 -24.99
CA LYS A 13 -12.67 7.83 -25.74
C LYS A 13 -13.44 8.92 -24.97
N ALA A 14 -13.13 9.14 -23.68
CA ALA A 14 -13.77 10.19 -22.88
C ALA A 14 -13.58 11.59 -23.50
N ALA A 15 -12.45 11.84 -24.15
CA ALA A 15 -12.20 13.09 -24.90
C ALA A 15 -13.22 13.31 -26.03
N ALA A 16 -13.55 12.26 -26.79
CA ALA A 16 -14.54 12.33 -27.86
C ALA A 16 -15.96 12.56 -27.31
N VAL A 17 -16.30 11.94 -26.18
CA VAL A 17 -17.56 12.18 -25.49
C VAL A 17 -17.62 13.62 -24.97
N ARG A 18 -16.52 14.11 -24.38
CA ARG A 18 -16.41 15.49 -23.86
C ARG A 18 -16.63 16.54 -24.97
N SER A 19 -16.04 16.36 -26.13
CA SER A 19 -16.19 17.30 -27.25
C SER A 19 -17.61 17.37 -27.80
N SER A 20 -18.42 16.34 -27.57
CA SER A 20 -19.83 16.26 -27.99
C SER A 20 -20.82 16.77 -26.94
N LEU A 21 -20.35 17.06 -25.73
CA LEU A 21 -21.20 17.47 -24.60
C LEU A 21 -20.82 18.84 -24.08
N SER A 22 -21.82 19.70 -23.83
CA SER A 22 -21.65 20.99 -23.16
C SER A 22 -21.76 20.90 -21.63
N ALA A 23 -21.83 19.69 -21.08
CA ALA A 23 -22.00 19.44 -19.65
C ALA A 23 -20.70 19.71 -18.87
N ALA A 24 -20.85 20.07 -17.59
CA ALA A 24 -19.72 20.12 -16.67
C ALA A 24 -19.15 18.70 -16.44
N VAL A 25 -17.83 18.59 -16.30
CA VAL A 25 -17.12 17.33 -16.06
C VAL A 25 -16.55 17.35 -14.65
N LEU A 26 -16.79 16.28 -13.89
CA LEU A 26 -16.20 16.05 -12.58
C LEU A 26 -15.23 14.87 -12.67
N GLY A 27 -13.93 15.13 -12.48
CA GLY A 27 -12.90 14.10 -12.32
C GLY A 27 -12.64 13.80 -10.84
N LEU A 28 -12.73 12.55 -10.43
CA LEU A 28 -12.45 12.11 -9.06
C LEU A 28 -11.33 11.06 -9.08
N SER A 29 -10.32 11.26 -8.23
CA SER A 29 -9.28 10.28 -8.00
C SER A 29 -8.80 10.33 -6.55
N ALA A 30 -8.49 9.17 -5.99
CA ALA A 30 -7.91 9.07 -4.65
C ALA A 30 -6.41 9.39 -4.64
N THR A 31 -5.74 9.24 -5.77
CA THR A 31 -4.29 9.47 -5.95
C THR A 31 -4.04 9.97 -7.36
N VAL A 32 -3.39 11.12 -7.48
CA VAL A 32 -3.02 11.74 -8.76
C VAL A 32 -1.60 12.24 -8.63
N THR A 33 -0.74 11.90 -9.58
CA THR A 33 0.57 12.54 -9.76
C THR A 33 0.42 13.73 -10.70
N GLU A 34 1.35 14.68 -10.67
CA GLU A 34 1.36 15.84 -11.55
C GLU A 34 1.16 15.45 -13.01
N ARG A 35 1.91 14.46 -13.47
CA ARG A 35 1.79 13.95 -14.84
C ARG A 35 0.39 13.42 -15.17
N VAL A 36 -0.23 12.66 -14.27
CA VAL A 36 -1.61 12.14 -14.49
C VAL A 36 -2.62 13.27 -14.51
N TYR A 37 -2.40 14.31 -13.69
CA TYR A 37 -3.20 15.52 -13.72
C TYR A 37 -3.11 16.21 -15.10
N ASP A 38 -1.89 16.45 -15.60
CA ASP A 38 -1.67 17.08 -16.90
C ASP A 38 -2.29 16.28 -18.05
N ASP A 39 -2.12 14.95 -18.02
CA ASP A 39 -2.74 14.04 -18.99
C ASP A 39 -4.28 14.15 -18.96
N VAL A 40 -4.90 14.24 -17.79
CA VAL A 40 -6.36 14.39 -17.65
C VAL A 40 -6.82 15.75 -18.15
N VAL A 41 -6.13 16.83 -17.78
CA VAL A 41 -6.44 18.19 -18.25
C VAL A 41 -6.38 18.26 -19.76
N ALA A 42 -5.31 17.74 -20.36
CA ALA A 42 -5.15 17.72 -21.82
C ALA A 42 -6.19 16.85 -22.51
N CYS A 43 -6.43 15.63 -22.00
CA CYS A 43 -7.36 14.66 -22.58
C CYS A 43 -8.83 15.13 -22.54
N LEU A 44 -9.22 15.85 -21.50
CA LEU A 44 -10.57 16.35 -21.32
C LEU A 44 -10.76 17.81 -21.78
N HIS A 45 -9.72 18.38 -22.39
CA HIS A 45 -9.73 19.79 -22.85
C HIS A 45 -10.15 20.76 -21.73
N LEU A 46 -9.51 20.63 -20.56
CA LEU A 46 -9.77 21.44 -19.38
C LEU A 46 -8.73 22.57 -19.22
N ASP A 47 -8.11 23.01 -20.30
CA ASP A 47 -6.98 23.93 -20.32
C ASP A 47 -7.38 25.41 -20.40
N LYS A 48 -8.68 25.73 -20.43
CA LYS A 48 -9.14 27.12 -20.46
C LYS A 48 -9.01 27.76 -19.07
N PRO A 49 -8.30 28.89 -18.95
CA PRO A 49 -8.21 29.63 -17.69
C PRO A 49 -9.59 29.99 -17.15
N GLY A 50 -9.85 29.66 -15.89
CA GLY A 50 -11.11 29.94 -15.19
C GLY A 50 -12.21 28.87 -15.28
N ASP A 51 -12.05 27.88 -16.16
CA ASP A 51 -13.07 26.81 -16.32
C ASP A 51 -12.84 25.60 -15.41
N VAL A 52 -11.71 25.52 -14.70
CA VAL A 52 -11.32 24.38 -13.90
C VAL A 52 -11.20 24.76 -12.42
N VAL A 53 -11.90 24.05 -11.57
CA VAL A 53 -11.72 24.12 -10.12
C VAL A 53 -11.04 22.84 -9.65
N VAL A 54 -9.82 22.95 -9.14
CA VAL A 54 -9.07 21.83 -8.57
C VAL A 54 -9.20 21.86 -7.05
N LYS A 55 -9.70 20.76 -6.47
CA LYS A 55 -9.68 20.55 -5.02
C LYS A 55 -8.78 19.35 -4.72
N ALA A 56 -7.54 19.62 -4.39
CA ALA A 56 -6.58 18.60 -4.00
C ALA A 56 -6.53 18.45 -2.47
N CYS A 57 -6.57 17.21 -2.00
CA CYS A 57 -6.38 16.86 -0.61
C CYS A 57 -5.14 15.98 -0.49
N SER A 58 -4.51 16.00 0.68
CA SER A 58 -3.40 15.08 0.96
C SER A 58 -3.85 13.63 0.86
N PRO A 59 -3.16 12.78 0.07
CA PRO A 59 -3.40 11.35 0.08
C PRO A 59 -2.75 10.66 1.30
N ASP A 60 -2.31 11.42 2.30
CA ASP A 60 -1.61 10.90 3.47
C ASP A 60 -2.49 9.95 4.31
N ARG A 61 -1.83 8.97 4.87
CA ARG A 61 -2.39 7.96 5.76
C ARG A 61 -1.55 7.89 7.03
N PRO A 62 -1.70 8.84 7.97
CA PRO A 62 -0.83 8.97 9.14
C PRO A 62 -0.89 7.78 10.09
N ASN A 63 -1.94 6.96 10.02
CA ASN A 63 -2.09 5.73 10.80
C ASN A 63 -1.28 4.54 10.26
N ILE A 64 -0.61 4.67 9.10
CA ILE A 64 0.18 3.59 8.49
C ILE A 64 1.67 3.88 8.70
N CYS A 65 2.38 3.03 9.42
CA CYS A 65 3.84 3.09 9.50
C CYS A 65 4.47 2.47 8.27
N ILE A 66 5.39 3.20 7.62
CA ILE A 66 6.03 2.79 6.36
C ILE A 66 7.44 2.28 6.66
N GLU A 67 7.75 1.10 6.14
CA GLU A 67 9.07 0.48 6.28
C GLU A 67 9.57 0.01 4.92
N VAL A 68 10.84 0.27 4.64
CA VAL A 68 11.52 -0.22 3.43
C VAL A 68 12.79 -0.96 3.86
N HIS A 69 12.93 -2.16 3.36
CA HIS A 69 14.09 -3.02 3.56
C HIS A 69 14.71 -3.36 2.20
N ASN A 70 16.01 -3.16 2.05
CA ASN A 70 16.72 -3.61 0.86
C ASN A 70 16.92 -5.13 0.99
N SER A 71 16.10 -5.89 0.24
CA SER A 71 16.17 -7.35 0.28
C SER A 71 17.24 -7.87 -0.66
N GLY A 72 18.30 -8.41 -0.09
CA GLY A 72 19.32 -9.18 -0.81
C GLY A 72 19.15 -10.70 -0.67
N THR A 73 18.20 -11.14 0.18
CA THR A 73 18.01 -12.54 0.55
C THR A 73 16.70 -13.11 -0.03
N SER A 74 16.38 -14.34 0.34
CA SER A 74 15.17 -15.02 -0.12
C SER A 74 13.96 -14.64 0.75
N PHE A 75 12.75 -14.88 0.23
CA PHE A 75 11.53 -14.61 0.98
C PHE A 75 11.40 -15.52 2.21
N GLU A 76 11.99 -16.71 2.16
CA GLU A 76 11.99 -17.65 3.28
C GLU A 76 12.72 -17.07 4.50
N THR A 77 13.77 -16.31 4.26
CA THR A 77 14.52 -15.63 5.32
C THR A 77 13.81 -14.38 5.81
N GLU A 78 13.41 -13.52 4.87
CA GLU A 78 12.85 -12.21 5.18
C GLU A 78 11.43 -12.28 5.76
N LEU A 79 10.63 -13.29 5.39
CA LEU A 79 9.27 -13.45 5.87
C LEU A 79 9.12 -14.50 6.98
N ALA A 80 10.24 -15.11 7.47
CA ALA A 80 10.20 -16.12 8.53
C ALA A 80 9.46 -15.61 9.79
N TRP A 81 9.70 -14.36 10.18
CA TRP A 81 9.03 -13.74 11.31
C TRP A 81 7.49 -13.72 11.19
N LEU A 82 6.97 -13.66 9.96
CA LEU A 82 5.52 -13.68 9.74
C LEU A 82 4.94 -15.06 10.07
N LEU A 83 5.68 -16.14 9.76
CA LEU A 83 5.26 -17.49 10.17
C LEU A 83 5.17 -17.60 11.69
N ASP A 84 6.17 -17.04 12.41
CA ASP A 84 6.17 -17.04 13.87
C ASP A 84 4.93 -16.30 14.41
N VAL A 85 4.60 -15.15 13.83
CA VAL A 85 3.38 -14.39 14.18
C VAL A 85 2.10 -15.21 13.90
N VAL A 86 2.03 -15.91 12.75
CA VAL A 86 0.87 -16.75 12.41
C VAL A 86 0.75 -17.93 13.40
N VAL A 87 1.87 -18.53 13.77
CA VAL A 87 1.88 -19.65 14.74
C VAL A 87 1.50 -19.20 16.15
N ASP A 88 2.04 -18.06 16.59
CA ASP A 88 1.84 -17.53 17.94
C ASP A 88 0.39 -17.01 18.13
N LYS A 89 -0.10 -16.25 17.16
CA LYS A 89 -1.40 -15.57 17.27
C LYS A 89 -2.56 -16.32 16.63
N HIS A 90 -2.26 -17.23 15.73
CA HIS A 90 -3.24 -18.06 15.03
C HIS A 90 -4.40 -17.22 14.45
N VAL A 91 -5.66 -17.44 14.88
CA VAL A 91 -6.84 -16.67 14.44
C VAL A 91 -6.80 -15.19 14.88
N ASP A 92 -5.98 -14.84 15.85
CA ASP A 92 -5.74 -13.45 16.28
C ASP A 92 -4.61 -12.78 15.53
N CYS A 93 -3.98 -13.48 14.57
CA CYS A 93 -2.96 -12.90 13.71
C CYS A 93 -3.53 -11.68 12.97
N PRO A 94 -2.81 -10.55 12.93
CA PRO A 94 -3.25 -9.38 12.17
C PRO A 94 -3.50 -9.71 10.70
N LYS A 95 -4.63 -9.28 10.14
CA LYS A 95 -4.90 -9.44 8.71
C LYS A 95 -3.78 -8.84 7.88
N THR A 96 -3.18 -9.67 7.05
CA THR A 96 -1.99 -9.38 6.27
C THR A 96 -2.24 -9.63 4.78
N VAL A 97 -1.79 -8.72 3.93
CA VAL A 97 -1.75 -8.94 2.47
C VAL A 97 -0.30 -8.84 2.01
N ILE A 98 0.16 -9.87 1.31
CA ILE A 98 1.48 -9.91 0.67
C ILE A 98 1.30 -9.69 -0.83
N PHE A 99 1.70 -8.52 -1.30
CA PHE A 99 1.67 -8.19 -2.73
C PHE A 99 2.94 -8.64 -3.42
N VAL A 100 2.77 -9.36 -4.53
CA VAL A 100 3.84 -9.78 -5.42
C VAL A 100 3.49 -9.44 -6.87
N ARG A 101 4.47 -9.43 -7.77
CA ARG A 101 4.24 -9.07 -9.18
C ARG A 101 3.91 -10.28 -10.07
N ALA A 102 4.45 -11.44 -9.75
CA ALA A 102 4.29 -12.65 -10.56
C ALA A 102 3.47 -13.71 -9.80
N ILE A 103 2.63 -14.43 -10.54
CA ILE A 103 1.83 -15.53 -10.00
C ILE A 103 2.72 -16.63 -9.45
N ASN A 104 3.82 -16.96 -10.14
CA ASN A 104 4.77 -17.96 -9.65
C ASN A 104 5.32 -17.58 -8.27
N THR A 105 5.71 -16.31 -8.07
CA THR A 105 6.17 -15.83 -6.76
C THR A 105 5.06 -15.93 -5.71
N ALA A 106 3.79 -15.68 -6.09
CA ALA A 106 2.67 -15.88 -5.16
C ALA A 106 2.54 -17.35 -4.77
N SER A 107 2.64 -18.24 -5.73
CA SER A 107 2.57 -19.69 -5.54
C SER A 107 3.74 -20.20 -4.67
N ASP A 108 4.94 -19.69 -4.91
CA ASP A 108 6.15 -20.08 -4.15
C ASP A 108 6.01 -19.66 -2.68
N ILE A 109 5.64 -18.41 -2.41
CA ILE A 109 5.43 -17.90 -1.03
C ILE A 109 4.30 -18.65 -0.35
N PHE A 110 3.16 -18.85 -1.04
CA PHE A 110 2.02 -19.58 -0.49
C PHE A 110 2.41 -21.04 -0.18
N GLY A 111 3.03 -21.74 -1.12
CA GLY A 111 3.50 -23.11 -0.94
C GLY A 111 4.48 -23.26 0.20
N TRP A 112 5.43 -22.33 0.32
CA TRP A 112 6.37 -22.27 1.43
C TRP A 112 5.66 -22.07 2.78
N MET A 113 4.71 -21.13 2.87
CA MET A 113 3.94 -20.93 4.12
C MET A 113 3.17 -22.19 4.49
N MET A 114 2.49 -22.82 3.53
CA MET A 114 1.75 -24.07 3.77
C MET A 114 2.66 -25.20 4.27
N ALA A 115 3.83 -25.38 3.63
CA ALA A 115 4.81 -26.42 4.01
C ALA A 115 5.41 -26.20 5.40
N ARG A 116 5.61 -24.94 5.80
CA ARG A 116 6.21 -24.60 7.10
C ARG A 116 5.18 -24.60 8.23
N LEU A 117 3.98 -24.13 7.98
CA LEU A 117 2.91 -24.08 8.98
C LEU A 117 2.26 -25.46 9.23
N LYS A 118 2.21 -26.32 8.19
CA LYS A 118 1.58 -27.66 8.28
C LYS A 118 0.18 -27.58 8.89
N GLU A 119 -0.10 -28.37 9.90
CA GLU A 119 -1.41 -28.40 10.60
C GLU A 119 -1.76 -27.05 11.27
N LYS A 120 -0.75 -26.25 11.63
CA LYS A 120 -0.94 -24.93 12.24
C LYS A 120 -1.54 -23.88 11.30
N VAL A 121 -1.68 -24.19 10.02
CA VAL A 121 -2.35 -23.32 9.06
C VAL A 121 -3.87 -23.42 9.14
N TYR A 122 -4.39 -24.41 9.85
CA TYR A 122 -5.82 -24.64 9.98
C TYR A 122 -6.34 -24.17 11.34
N ALA A 123 -7.50 -23.54 11.33
CA ALA A 123 -8.27 -23.30 12.54
C ALA A 123 -8.98 -24.59 13.01
N SER A 124 -9.58 -24.54 14.19
CA SER A 124 -10.28 -25.69 14.79
C SER A 124 -11.45 -26.23 13.95
N ASP A 125 -12.01 -25.39 13.09
CA ASP A 125 -13.09 -25.72 12.15
C ASP A 125 -12.58 -26.21 10.78
N GLY A 126 -11.28 -26.40 10.63
CA GLY A 126 -10.63 -26.83 9.38
C GLY A 126 -10.45 -25.73 8.33
N GLN A 127 -10.85 -24.48 8.60
CA GLN A 127 -10.61 -23.37 7.71
C GLN A 127 -9.14 -22.94 7.73
N ARG A 128 -8.63 -22.42 6.60
CA ARG A 128 -7.22 -22.03 6.45
C ARG A 128 -6.99 -20.59 6.86
N LEU A 129 -5.89 -20.35 7.56
CA LEU A 129 -5.39 -19.02 7.91
C LEU A 129 -4.73 -18.29 6.73
N VAL A 130 -4.30 -19.04 5.71
CA VAL A 130 -3.55 -18.50 4.56
C VAL A 130 -4.27 -18.87 3.27
N SER A 131 -4.37 -17.90 2.36
CA SER A 131 -4.91 -18.10 1.01
C SER A 131 -4.05 -17.39 -0.02
N MET A 132 -4.25 -17.76 -1.29
CA MET A 132 -3.64 -17.11 -2.44
C MET A 132 -4.73 -16.49 -3.32
N TYR A 133 -4.43 -15.30 -3.90
CA TYR A 133 -5.38 -14.58 -4.75
C TYR A 133 -4.70 -14.01 -5.99
N HIS A 134 -5.16 -14.40 -7.18
CA HIS A 134 -4.72 -13.82 -8.45
C HIS A 134 -5.79 -14.01 -9.53
N ALA A 135 -5.63 -13.34 -10.67
CA ALA A 135 -6.64 -13.31 -11.74
C ALA A 135 -6.93 -14.67 -12.39
N HIS A 136 -6.03 -15.65 -12.25
CA HIS A 136 -6.19 -16.97 -12.91
C HIS A 136 -6.77 -18.07 -12.00
N ILE A 137 -7.16 -17.77 -10.76
CA ILE A 137 -7.99 -18.70 -9.98
C ILE A 137 -9.46 -18.52 -10.39
N SER A 138 -10.28 -19.55 -10.17
CA SER A 138 -11.70 -19.46 -10.51
C SER A 138 -12.39 -18.28 -9.82
N GLU A 139 -13.39 -17.70 -10.48
CA GLU A 139 -14.16 -16.58 -9.92
C GLU A 139 -14.80 -16.93 -8.58
N ASP A 140 -15.30 -18.15 -8.44
CA ASP A 140 -15.89 -18.64 -7.18
C ASP A 140 -14.87 -18.61 -6.04
N LEU A 141 -13.63 -19.07 -6.27
CA LEU A 141 -12.58 -19.05 -5.27
C LEU A 141 -12.11 -17.62 -4.97
N GLN A 142 -12.07 -16.73 -5.99
CA GLN A 142 -11.80 -15.32 -5.79
C GLN A 142 -12.85 -14.71 -4.85
N GLN A 143 -14.12 -14.92 -5.15
CA GLN A 143 -15.24 -14.38 -4.40
C GLN A 143 -15.29 -14.96 -2.99
N GLN A 144 -15.06 -16.25 -2.82
CA GLN A 144 -14.98 -16.90 -1.53
C GLN A 144 -13.87 -16.31 -0.66
N THR A 145 -12.66 -16.17 -1.22
CA THR A 145 -11.50 -15.58 -0.51
C THR A 145 -11.79 -14.15 -0.07
N LEU A 146 -12.39 -13.34 -0.95
CA LEU A 146 -12.72 -11.94 -0.64
C LEU A 146 -13.80 -11.85 0.43
N ASN A 147 -14.87 -12.65 0.31
CA ASN A 147 -15.97 -12.67 1.26
C ASN A 147 -15.50 -13.12 2.64
N GLU A 148 -14.64 -14.13 2.69
CA GLU A 148 -14.07 -14.61 3.95
C GLU A 148 -13.15 -13.55 4.55
N PHE A 149 -12.20 -12.99 3.78
CA PHE A 149 -11.25 -12.02 4.30
C PHE A 149 -11.89 -10.69 4.74
N ARG A 150 -13.10 -10.39 4.25
CA ARG A 150 -13.87 -9.20 4.65
C ARG A 150 -14.47 -9.31 6.04
N LYS A 151 -14.84 -10.49 6.50
CA LYS A 151 -15.46 -10.70 7.81
C LYS A 151 -14.53 -10.25 8.93
N THR A 152 -15.04 -9.55 9.92
CA THR A 152 -14.24 -9.10 11.08
C THR A 152 -13.70 -10.28 11.90
N ASP A 153 -14.49 -11.33 12.01
CA ASP A 153 -14.19 -12.60 12.70
C ASP A 153 -13.59 -13.66 11.77
N SER A 154 -13.10 -13.26 10.61
CA SER A 154 -12.49 -14.16 9.64
C SER A 154 -11.41 -15.03 10.25
N VAL A 155 -11.39 -16.30 9.87
CA VAL A 155 -10.28 -17.20 10.14
C VAL A 155 -9.10 -16.92 9.21
N LEU A 156 -9.39 -16.47 7.97
CA LEU A 156 -8.36 -16.13 6.98
C LEU A 156 -7.58 -14.89 7.43
N ARG A 157 -6.28 -15.03 7.65
CA ARG A 157 -5.41 -13.98 8.18
C ARG A 157 -4.37 -13.47 7.20
N VAL A 158 -3.88 -14.32 6.30
CA VAL A 158 -2.85 -13.95 5.34
C VAL A 158 -3.33 -14.23 3.93
N VAL A 159 -3.25 -13.25 3.06
CA VAL A 159 -3.52 -13.42 1.62
C VAL A 159 -2.26 -13.06 0.84
N VAL A 160 -1.74 -14.02 0.08
CA VAL A 160 -0.66 -13.78 -0.89
C VAL A 160 -1.29 -13.46 -2.23
N SER A 161 -1.01 -12.27 -2.76
CA SER A 161 -1.74 -11.80 -3.93
C SER A 161 -0.87 -11.10 -4.96
N THR A 162 -1.30 -11.17 -6.22
CA THR A 162 -0.88 -10.22 -7.24
C THR A 162 -1.70 -8.94 -7.17
N VAL A 163 -1.45 -7.99 -8.07
CA VAL A 163 -2.09 -6.65 -8.13
C VAL A 163 -3.63 -6.69 -8.15
N ALA A 164 -4.22 -7.84 -8.49
CA ALA A 164 -5.67 -8.01 -8.63
C ALA A 164 -6.44 -7.93 -7.31
N PHE A 165 -5.79 -8.11 -6.16
CA PHE A 165 -6.48 -8.21 -4.87
C PHE A 165 -7.16 -6.90 -4.47
N GLY A 166 -8.46 -6.99 -4.26
CA GLY A 166 -9.22 -5.93 -3.60
C GLY A 166 -9.55 -4.72 -4.47
N MET A 167 -9.51 -4.80 -5.82
CA MET A 167 -10.14 -3.79 -6.65
C MET A 167 -11.66 -3.78 -6.37
N GLY A 168 -12.15 -2.66 -5.84
CA GLY A 168 -13.57 -2.52 -5.50
C GLY A 168 -14.02 -3.19 -4.20
N VAL A 169 -13.10 -3.74 -3.40
CA VAL A 169 -13.41 -4.38 -2.11
C VAL A 169 -12.91 -3.54 -0.95
N GLU A 170 -13.80 -3.28 0.00
CA GLU A 170 -13.47 -2.61 1.24
C GLU A 170 -13.27 -3.64 2.36
N ILE A 171 -12.06 -3.65 2.92
CA ILE A 171 -11.64 -4.47 4.06
C ILE A 171 -10.99 -3.51 5.06
N PRO A 172 -11.70 -3.08 6.10
CA PRO A 172 -11.25 -1.97 6.95
C PRO A 172 -10.10 -2.34 7.88
N ASP A 173 -9.98 -3.61 8.25
CA ASP A 173 -9.14 -4.12 9.32
C ASP A 173 -7.86 -4.82 8.88
N ILE A 174 -7.37 -4.55 7.67
CA ILE A 174 -6.02 -4.97 7.26
C ILE A 174 -5.00 -4.22 8.10
N ARG A 175 -4.11 -4.94 8.79
CA ARG A 175 -3.10 -4.37 9.69
C ARG A 175 -1.70 -4.36 9.10
N LEU A 176 -1.46 -5.20 8.12
CA LEU A 176 -0.14 -5.37 7.54
C LEU A 176 -0.24 -5.52 6.02
N ILE A 177 0.47 -4.67 5.30
CA ILE A 177 0.73 -4.80 3.87
C ILE A 177 2.21 -5.10 3.70
N ILE A 178 2.52 -6.14 2.96
CA ILE A 178 3.88 -6.49 2.57
C ILE A 178 3.98 -6.43 1.05
N HIS A 179 4.95 -5.69 0.53
CA HIS A 179 5.34 -5.77 -0.88
C HIS A 179 6.63 -6.58 -0.98
N TRP A 180 6.57 -7.66 -1.72
CA TRP A 180 7.77 -8.48 -1.99
C TRP A 180 8.28 -8.22 -3.40
N GLY A 181 9.49 -7.69 -3.48
CA GLY A 181 10.19 -7.47 -4.73
C GLY A 181 9.85 -6.14 -5.41
N LYS A 182 9.58 -6.19 -6.72
CA LYS A 182 9.37 -5.01 -7.55
C LYS A 182 8.00 -4.39 -7.34
N VAL A 183 7.97 -3.07 -7.22
CA VAL A 183 6.77 -2.23 -7.28
C VAL A 183 6.65 -1.61 -8.67
N SER A 184 5.46 -1.50 -9.24
CA SER A 184 5.27 -1.03 -10.62
C SER A 184 5.38 0.48 -10.76
N SER A 185 4.83 1.21 -9.81
CA SER A 185 4.83 2.67 -9.76
C SER A 185 4.52 3.14 -8.35
N LEU A 186 4.87 4.39 -8.06
CA LEU A 186 4.54 5.04 -6.79
C LEU A 186 3.03 5.05 -6.54
N MET A 187 2.24 5.33 -7.56
CA MET A 187 0.78 5.37 -7.45
C MET A 187 0.21 3.99 -7.07
N THR A 188 0.65 2.92 -7.75
CA THR A 188 0.21 1.56 -7.41
C THR A 188 0.63 1.18 -5.99
N TYR A 189 1.88 1.47 -5.64
CA TYR A 189 2.39 1.22 -4.29
C TYR A 189 1.51 1.89 -3.23
N TRP A 190 1.25 3.19 -3.40
CA TRP A 190 0.47 3.95 -2.41
C TRP A 190 -1.00 3.52 -2.35
N GLN A 191 -1.60 3.16 -3.49
CA GLN A 191 -2.95 2.59 -3.53
C GLN A 191 -3.04 1.24 -2.81
N GLU A 192 -2.01 0.39 -2.93
CA GLU A 192 -1.93 -0.89 -2.24
C GLU A 192 -1.69 -0.69 -0.74
N VAL A 193 -0.74 0.17 -0.35
CA VAL A 193 -0.52 0.61 1.04
C VAL A 193 -1.80 1.18 1.66
N GLY A 194 -2.52 2.01 0.93
CA GLY A 194 -3.76 2.64 1.38
C GLY A 194 -4.91 1.68 1.68
N ARG A 195 -4.75 0.37 1.42
CA ARG A 195 -5.71 -0.66 1.84
C ARG A 195 -5.60 -1.00 3.33
N ALA A 196 -4.47 -0.72 3.95
CA ALA A 196 -4.26 -0.94 5.38
C ALA A 196 -4.99 0.11 6.24
N GLY A 197 -5.49 -0.31 7.39
CA GLY A 197 -6.03 0.57 8.43
C GLY A 197 -7.12 1.53 7.95
N ARG A 198 -8.05 1.10 7.11
CA ARG A 198 -9.15 1.94 6.64
C ARG A 198 -10.13 2.34 7.75
N ASP A 199 -10.13 1.59 8.83
CA ASP A 199 -10.85 1.90 10.07
C ASP A 199 -10.15 2.95 10.96
N GLY A 200 -9.07 3.57 10.47
CA GLY A 200 -8.27 4.57 11.20
C GLY A 200 -7.31 4.00 12.23
N LYS A 201 -7.35 2.71 12.51
CA LYS A 201 -6.42 2.07 13.46
C LYS A 201 -5.03 1.93 12.87
N SER A 202 -4.02 1.80 13.74
CA SER A 202 -2.63 1.65 13.34
C SER A 202 -2.42 0.43 12.44
N ALA A 203 -1.63 0.62 11.39
CA ALA A 203 -1.24 -0.43 10.45
C ALA A 203 0.22 -0.23 10.02
N ARG A 204 0.80 -1.25 9.38
CA ARG A 204 2.17 -1.22 8.84
C ARG A 204 2.17 -1.56 7.36
N ALA A 205 3.05 -0.92 6.62
CA ALA A 205 3.37 -1.24 5.25
C ALA A 205 4.87 -1.49 5.13
N ILE A 206 5.26 -2.70 4.76
CA ILE A 206 6.64 -3.13 4.64
C ILE A 206 6.93 -3.43 3.17
N TRP A 207 7.97 -2.84 2.63
CA TRP A 207 8.45 -3.14 1.30
C TRP A 207 9.84 -3.80 1.36
N TYR A 208 9.92 -5.07 0.97
CA TYR A 208 11.17 -5.78 0.71
C TYR A 208 11.59 -5.48 -0.72
N ALA A 209 12.36 -4.40 -0.88
CA ALA A 209 12.69 -3.82 -2.17
C ALA A 209 13.80 -4.62 -2.86
N LYS A 210 13.55 -4.94 -4.13
CA LYS A 210 14.55 -5.48 -5.07
C LYS A 210 14.89 -4.43 -6.14
N ALA A 211 15.26 -4.86 -7.34
CA ALA A 211 15.53 -3.93 -8.43
C ALA A 211 14.29 -3.09 -8.74
N VAL A 212 14.49 -1.81 -8.98
CA VAL A 212 13.46 -0.85 -9.35
C VAL A 212 13.60 -0.51 -10.84
N SER A 213 12.47 -0.30 -11.51
CA SER A 213 12.45 0.12 -12.92
C SER A 213 11.10 0.81 -13.22
N GLY A 214 11.04 1.49 -14.36
CA GLY A 214 9.84 2.19 -14.80
C GLY A 214 9.95 3.70 -14.62
N GLU A 215 8.85 4.39 -14.84
CA GLU A 215 8.80 5.86 -14.89
C GLU A 215 9.09 6.51 -13.52
N ASP A 216 8.65 5.88 -12.42
CA ASP A 216 8.86 6.37 -11.05
C ASP A 216 10.17 5.85 -10.42
N LYS A 217 11.14 5.40 -11.27
CA LYS A 217 12.38 4.78 -10.78
C LYS A 217 13.12 5.66 -9.79
N GLU A 218 13.23 6.95 -10.07
CA GLU A 218 13.97 7.88 -9.22
C GLU A 218 13.38 7.96 -7.80
N VAL A 219 12.07 8.16 -7.68
CA VAL A 219 11.38 8.22 -6.39
C VAL A 219 11.44 6.90 -5.66
N LEU A 220 11.30 5.78 -6.38
CA LEU A 220 11.39 4.45 -5.78
C LEU A 220 12.81 4.12 -5.32
N GLU A 221 13.86 4.56 -6.01
CA GLU A 221 15.24 4.44 -5.54
C GLU A 221 15.50 5.34 -4.32
N GLN A 222 14.92 6.54 -4.25
CA GLN A 222 14.99 7.38 -3.05
C GLN A 222 14.34 6.68 -1.84
N LEU A 223 13.21 6.00 -2.03
CA LEU A 223 12.58 5.20 -0.98
C LEU A 223 13.48 4.05 -0.51
N LYS A 224 14.12 3.34 -1.43
CA LYS A 224 15.07 2.28 -1.11
C LYS A 224 16.30 2.79 -0.36
N ALA A 225 16.82 3.93 -0.76
CA ALA A 225 17.97 4.54 -0.12
C ALA A 225 17.70 4.89 1.35
N SER A 226 16.42 5.13 1.72
CA SER A 226 15.98 5.43 3.09
C SER A 226 16.82 6.54 3.76
N THR A 227 17.22 7.56 3.00
CA THR A 227 18.04 8.69 3.48
C THR A 227 17.22 9.86 3.99
N ALA A 228 15.91 9.80 3.84
CA ALA A 228 14.97 10.84 4.25
C ALA A 228 13.66 10.20 4.75
N CYS A 229 12.77 11.01 5.30
CA CYS A 229 11.45 10.54 5.70
C CYS A 229 10.71 9.92 4.51
N LEU A 230 10.45 8.62 4.58
CA LEU A 230 9.82 7.86 3.50
C LEU A 230 8.42 8.41 3.15
N ARG A 231 7.67 8.84 4.14
CA ARG A 231 6.35 9.47 3.94
C ARG A 231 6.46 10.75 3.13
N GLN A 232 7.42 11.60 3.43
CA GLN A 232 7.64 12.84 2.68
C GLN A 232 8.06 12.56 1.23
N VAL A 233 8.91 11.57 1.00
CA VAL A 233 9.31 11.14 -0.35
C VAL A 233 8.08 10.70 -1.15
N ILE A 234 7.21 9.89 -0.55
CA ILE A 234 5.97 9.45 -1.19
C ILE A 234 5.05 10.62 -1.50
N LEU A 235 4.76 11.47 -0.51
CA LEU A 235 3.81 12.56 -0.65
C LEU A 235 4.26 13.61 -1.66
N ARG A 236 5.57 13.86 -1.79
CA ARG A 236 6.11 14.73 -2.84
C ARG A 236 5.76 14.24 -4.24
N GLY A 237 5.72 12.92 -4.47
CA GLY A 237 5.33 12.35 -5.74
C GLY A 237 3.84 12.54 -6.10
N PHE A 238 3.03 13.02 -5.15
CA PHE A 238 1.61 13.34 -5.35
C PHE A 238 1.32 14.84 -5.31
N ARG A 239 2.34 15.69 -5.39
CA ARG A 239 2.12 17.12 -5.57
C ARG A 239 1.60 17.38 -6.98
N ILE A 240 0.68 18.32 -7.09
CA ILE A 240 0.09 18.77 -8.34
C ILE A 240 0.26 20.27 -8.39
N HIS A 241 1.32 20.76 -9.02
CA HIS A 241 1.61 22.21 -9.14
C HIS A 241 1.32 22.96 -7.80
N ASP A 242 0.69 24.12 -7.88
CA ASP A 242 0.29 24.90 -6.71
C ASP A 242 -1.07 24.50 -6.12
N HIS A 243 -1.70 23.45 -6.65
CA HIS A 243 -3.02 23.02 -6.20
C HIS A 243 -2.98 22.13 -4.95
N THR A 244 -1.85 21.51 -4.66
CA THR A 244 -1.73 20.69 -3.46
C THR A 244 -1.25 21.52 -2.30
N PRO A 245 -1.97 21.49 -1.16
CA PRO A 245 -1.47 22.11 0.07
C PRO A 245 -0.14 21.49 0.46
N ASP A 246 0.69 22.26 1.16
CA ASP A 246 1.97 21.75 1.64
C ASP A 246 1.73 20.65 2.69
N PHE A 247 1.95 19.41 2.30
CA PHE A 247 1.76 18.23 3.16
C PHE A 247 2.90 18.00 4.15
N MET A 248 3.86 18.91 4.16
CA MET A 248 5.02 18.88 5.02
C MET A 248 4.59 19.15 6.47
N ASN A 249 3.94 18.17 7.08
CA ASN A 249 3.81 18.18 8.52
C ASN A 249 5.21 18.16 9.11
N ASP A 250 5.55 19.22 9.84
CA ASP A 250 6.74 19.25 10.67
C ASP A 250 6.71 18.02 11.57
N HIS A 251 7.57 17.06 11.25
CA HIS A 251 7.85 15.96 12.16
C HIS A 251 8.60 16.54 13.37
N LYS A 252 7.86 17.18 14.27
CA LYS A 252 8.45 17.67 15.51
C LYS A 252 9.02 16.48 16.26
N PRO A 253 10.31 16.52 16.61
CA PRO A 253 10.91 15.50 17.45
C PRO A 253 10.06 15.32 18.71
N CYS A 254 10.00 14.12 19.22
CA CYS A 254 9.41 13.90 20.54
C CYS A 254 10.11 14.82 21.54
N SER A 255 9.34 15.54 22.34
CA SER A 255 9.86 16.52 23.31
C SER A 255 10.57 15.86 24.51
N GLY A 256 11.38 14.85 24.28
CA GLY A 256 12.40 14.32 25.20
C GLY A 256 11.94 13.90 26.62
N LYS A 257 10.64 13.61 26.83
CA LYS A 257 10.22 13.05 28.12
C LYS A 257 10.48 11.55 28.11
N PRO A 258 11.42 11.04 28.92
CA PRO A 258 11.60 9.61 29.12
C PRO A 258 10.31 9.05 29.74
N LYS A 259 9.80 7.95 29.22
CA LYS A 259 8.56 7.23 29.55
C LYS A 259 7.36 7.54 28.66
N CYS A 260 7.54 7.36 27.36
CA CYS A 260 6.41 7.10 26.48
C CYS A 260 6.29 5.58 26.30
N SER A 261 5.77 4.87 27.28
CA SER A 261 5.53 3.40 27.21
C SER A 261 4.54 3.00 26.10
N LEU A 262 3.86 4.01 25.52
CA LEU A 262 3.02 3.91 24.33
C LEU A 262 3.42 5.05 23.40
N CYS A 263 4.61 4.99 22.80
CA CYS A 263 5.09 6.12 22.01
C CYS A 263 4.08 6.52 20.93
N ALA A 264 3.21 7.45 21.28
CA ALA A 264 2.31 8.15 20.36
C ALA A 264 3.07 9.14 19.48
N CYS A 265 4.40 9.12 19.52
CA CYS A 265 5.30 9.98 18.81
C CYS A 265 5.08 9.86 17.30
N ALA A 266 4.78 10.98 16.66
CA ALA A 266 4.56 11.04 15.22
C ALA A 266 5.76 10.51 14.43
N MET A 267 6.99 10.71 14.91
CA MET A 267 8.21 10.18 14.28
C MET A 267 8.29 8.65 14.35
N CYS A 268 8.07 8.05 15.52
CA CYS A 268 8.15 6.60 15.69
C CYS A 268 7.10 5.84 14.88
N LYS A 269 5.94 6.45 14.66
CA LYS A 269 4.83 5.88 13.89
C LYS A 269 4.88 6.23 12.42
N CYS A 270 5.75 7.14 11.99
CA CYS A 270 5.80 7.63 10.62
C CYS A 270 6.38 6.59 9.66
N CYS A 271 7.66 6.27 9.82
CA CYS A 271 8.38 5.34 8.95
C CYS A 271 9.67 4.84 9.62
N SER A 272 10.32 3.83 9.00
CA SER A 272 11.56 3.26 9.50
C SER A 272 12.67 4.30 9.69
N PHE A 273 12.85 5.22 8.74
CA PHE A 273 13.84 6.29 8.84
C PHE A 273 13.57 7.20 10.06
N CYS A 274 12.35 7.75 10.18
CA CYS A 274 12.01 8.63 11.30
C CYS A 274 12.12 7.91 12.65
N ARG A 275 11.77 6.63 12.70
CA ARG A 275 11.91 5.80 13.90
C ARG A 275 13.36 5.66 14.34
N GLN A 276 14.30 5.50 13.42
CA GLN A 276 15.73 5.43 13.71
C GLN A 276 16.30 6.76 14.23
N GLN A 277 15.76 7.88 13.76
CA GLN A 277 16.18 9.22 14.18
C GLN A 277 15.49 9.70 15.46
N CYS A 278 14.53 8.94 15.98
CA CYS A 278 13.74 9.37 17.13
C CYS A 278 14.48 9.16 18.45
N THR A 279 14.63 10.21 19.22
CA THR A 279 15.29 10.19 20.55
C THR A 279 14.56 9.35 21.59
N CYS A 280 13.27 9.03 21.37
CA CYS A 280 12.50 8.14 22.28
C CYS A 280 13.11 6.73 22.39
N ARG A 281 13.93 6.29 21.42
CA ARG A 281 14.53 4.96 21.40
C ARG A 281 15.77 4.86 22.28
N ASN A 282 16.49 5.94 22.42
CA ASN A 282 17.74 5.96 23.17
C ASN A 282 17.56 5.87 24.71
N THR A 283 16.30 5.81 25.17
CA THR A 283 15.96 5.73 26.61
C THR A 283 15.46 4.35 27.05
N ASN A 284 15.39 3.35 26.14
CA ASN A 284 14.91 1.99 26.46
C ASN A 284 16.01 0.92 26.45
N GLU A 285 17.29 1.33 26.37
CA GLU A 285 18.45 0.42 26.44
C GLU A 285 19.24 0.58 27.76
N GLU A 286 18.63 1.10 28.83
CA GLU A 286 19.18 1.05 30.19
C GLU A 286 18.30 0.21 31.14
#